data_20dce2828632fe77666c79ad0068a58d
#
_entry.id   20dce2828632fe77666c79ad0068a58d
#
_cell.length_a   1.000
_cell.length_b   1.000
_cell.length_c   1.000
_cell.angle_alpha   90.00
_cell.angle_beta   90.00
_cell.angle_gamma   90.00
#
_symmetry.space_group_name_H-M   'P 1'
#
loop_
_entity.id
_entity.type
_entity.pdbx_description
1 polymer ?
#
loop_
_entity_poly.entity_id
_entity_poly.type
_entity_poly.pdbx_seq_one_letter_code
_entity_poly.pdbx_strand_id
1 'polypeptide(L)'
;VIDTYIDSTNNDITPFKAIMNDMYAKDISRKIRSVYKEKQKSGEYLCSIPAYGYKKHPTIKNKLIIDDQVRTIVEKIFDMYANGRGSVEIVKFLNSKQYLSPTGYRKTGIVQDKNKTGYNWNEVTLCNMLKNEVYIGNTIQNKRSVISYKVKKIKTVEKENQIRVDNTHESIIDKDVFERVQCIIEKRGTNTKLKYDYLLRGLLYCYHCKRKLQIVLKKISKRNVKSYPYITCSNAKERVCYPLNMNYERFENQIIYIVKKICQVY
;
A
#
# COMPACT_ATOMS: atom_id res chain seq x y z
N VAL A 1 15.37 46.39 0.79
CA VAL A 1 14.53 45.84 -0.31
C VAL A 1 14.82 46.74 -1.50
N ILE A 2 15.59 46.24 -2.47
CA ILE A 2 15.87 46.99 -3.70
C ILE A 2 14.83 46.50 -4.72
N ASP A 3 13.78 47.26 -4.87
CA ASP A 3 12.83 47.07 -5.98
C ASP A 3 13.52 47.50 -7.27
N THR A 4 14.10 46.52 -7.98
CA THR A 4 14.55 46.77 -9.36
C THR A 4 13.32 46.71 -10.26
N TYR A 5 12.80 47.87 -10.61
CA TYR A 5 11.81 48.07 -11.68
C TYR A 5 12.41 47.52 -12.97
N ILE A 6 11.88 46.41 -13.45
CA ILE A 6 12.32 45.80 -14.70
C ILE A 6 11.42 46.32 -15.80
N ASP A 7 11.93 47.25 -16.59
CA ASP A 7 11.28 47.72 -17.80
C ASP A 7 11.29 46.59 -18.85
N SER A 8 10.11 46.12 -19.26
CA SER A 8 9.93 44.92 -20.09
C SER A 8 10.31 45.10 -21.57
N THR A 9 10.67 46.31 -21.98
CA THR A 9 10.86 46.65 -23.39
C THR A 9 12.30 46.53 -23.92
N ASN A 10 13.32 46.33 -23.06
CA ASN A 10 14.72 46.29 -23.49
C ASN A 10 15.60 45.34 -22.64
N ASN A 11 15.24 44.05 -22.54
CA ASN A 11 15.94 43.16 -21.65
C ASN A 11 16.53 41.91 -22.31
N ASP A 12 17.65 42.08 -23.04
CA ASP A 12 18.53 40.96 -23.51
C ASP A 12 19.05 40.08 -22.37
N ILE A 13 18.96 40.52 -21.11
CA ILE A 13 19.44 39.81 -19.91
C ILE A 13 18.36 38.85 -19.33
N THR A 14 17.09 38.99 -19.71
CA THR A 14 16.00 38.17 -19.15
C THR A 14 16.19 36.67 -19.38
N PRO A 15 16.58 36.19 -20.57
CA PRO A 15 16.84 34.76 -20.78
C PRO A 15 18.01 34.26 -19.91
N PHE A 16 19.05 35.06 -19.72
CA PHE A 16 20.19 34.72 -18.90
C PHE A 16 19.80 34.60 -17.40
N LYS A 17 19.00 35.55 -16.89
CA LYS A 17 18.44 35.49 -15.52
C LYS A 17 17.57 34.22 -15.34
N ALA A 18 16.78 33.85 -16.33
CA ALA A 18 15.96 32.64 -16.29
C ALA A 18 16.82 31.37 -16.20
N ILE A 19 17.89 31.25 -16.98
CA ILE A 19 18.85 30.14 -16.94
C ILE A 19 19.57 30.08 -15.59
N MET A 20 20.02 31.21 -15.08
CA MET A 20 20.69 31.30 -13.77
C MET A 20 19.77 30.83 -12.65
N ASN A 21 18.51 31.30 -12.63
CA ASN A 21 17.51 30.88 -11.65
C ASN A 21 17.23 29.36 -11.71
N ASP A 22 17.16 28.81 -12.92
CA ASP A 22 16.97 27.36 -13.12
C ASP A 22 18.17 26.56 -12.60
N MET A 23 19.40 27.02 -12.88
CA MET A 23 20.61 26.39 -12.38
C MET A 23 20.68 26.45 -10.84
N TYR A 24 20.33 27.60 -10.27
CA TYR A 24 20.29 27.80 -8.83
C TYR A 24 19.26 26.87 -8.15
N ALA A 25 18.06 26.79 -8.68
CA ALA A 25 17.02 25.90 -8.19
C ALA A 25 17.44 24.40 -8.27
N LYS A 26 18.13 24.02 -9.35
CA LYS A 26 18.69 22.67 -9.53
C LYS A 26 19.77 22.37 -8.50
N ASP A 27 20.67 23.31 -8.22
CA ASP A 27 21.73 23.13 -7.23
C ASP A 27 21.17 23.03 -5.82
N ILE A 28 20.24 23.90 -5.42
CA ILE A 28 19.53 23.81 -4.14
C ILE A 28 18.86 22.45 -3.99
N SER A 29 18.13 21.99 -5.03
CA SER A 29 17.47 20.69 -5.00
C SER A 29 18.45 19.55 -4.79
N ARG A 30 19.63 19.61 -5.41
CA ARG A 30 20.70 18.62 -5.24
C ARG A 30 21.24 18.62 -3.81
N LYS A 31 21.55 19.80 -3.26
CA LYS A 31 22.05 19.96 -1.89
C LYS A 31 21.05 19.43 -0.86
N ILE A 32 19.77 19.79 -1.00
CA ILE A 32 18.71 19.29 -0.12
C ILE A 32 18.64 17.76 -0.17
N ARG A 33 18.65 17.16 -1.35
CA ARG A 33 18.62 15.69 -1.50
C ARG A 33 19.83 15.00 -0.87
N SER A 34 21.01 15.59 -0.99
CA SER A 34 22.24 15.06 -0.37
C SER A 34 22.09 15.04 1.14
N VAL A 35 21.71 16.17 1.75
CA VAL A 35 21.50 16.26 3.21
C VAL A 35 20.42 15.28 3.69
N TYR A 36 19.30 15.14 2.97
CA TYR A 36 18.25 14.17 3.30
C TYR A 36 18.79 12.73 3.25
N LYS A 37 19.59 12.40 2.23
CA LYS A 37 20.19 11.07 2.09
C LYS A 37 21.17 10.74 3.22
N GLU A 38 21.97 11.72 3.64
CA GLU A 38 22.88 11.60 4.78
C GLU A 38 22.13 11.32 6.08
N LYS A 39 21.12 12.13 6.37
CA LYS A 39 20.26 11.95 7.54
C LYS A 39 19.52 10.61 7.53
N GLN A 40 19.10 10.11 6.36
CA GLN A 40 18.50 8.77 6.24
C GLN A 40 19.51 7.67 6.56
N LYS A 41 20.77 7.81 6.11
CA LYS A 41 21.84 6.87 6.40
C LYS A 41 22.26 6.87 7.87
N SER A 42 22.17 8.01 8.55
CA SER A 42 22.44 8.11 10.00
C SER A 42 21.30 7.57 10.88
N GLY A 43 20.20 7.07 10.26
CA GLY A 43 19.08 6.48 10.98
C GLY A 43 18.06 7.49 11.52
N GLU A 44 18.18 8.77 11.17
CA GLU A 44 17.19 9.77 11.55
C GLU A 44 15.84 9.47 10.89
N TYR A 45 14.74 9.52 11.66
CA TYR A 45 13.39 9.29 11.15
C TYR A 45 12.82 10.56 10.53
N LEU A 46 12.93 10.70 9.22
CA LEU A 46 12.53 11.92 8.49
C LEU A 46 11.07 11.98 8.10
N CYS A 47 10.28 10.92 8.32
CA CYS A 47 8.85 10.95 8.00
C CYS A 47 8.11 11.94 8.90
N SER A 48 7.18 12.70 8.32
CA SER A 48 6.37 13.68 9.05
C SER A 48 5.51 13.01 10.13
N ILE A 49 4.99 11.82 9.82
CA ILE A 49 4.06 11.07 10.66
C ILE A 49 4.77 9.82 11.18
N PRO A 50 4.86 9.64 12.52
CA PRO A 50 5.37 8.40 13.10
C PRO A 50 4.44 7.23 12.83
N ALA A 51 4.99 6.01 12.88
CA ALA A 51 4.18 4.80 12.83
C ALA A 51 3.30 4.69 14.08
N TYR A 52 2.13 4.06 13.96
CA TYR A 52 1.24 3.81 15.11
C TYR A 52 1.97 2.98 16.16
N GLY A 53 1.94 3.39 17.42
CA GLY A 53 2.78 2.84 18.49
C GLY A 53 4.01 3.66 18.82
N TYR A 54 4.33 4.64 17.97
CA TYR A 54 5.45 5.55 18.17
C TYR A 54 5.01 7.01 18.10
N LYS A 55 5.78 7.87 18.78
CA LYS A 55 5.70 9.32 18.72
C LYS A 55 7.08 9.91 18.51
N LYS A 56 7.15 11.15 18.02
CA LYS A 56 8.42 11.86 17.90
C LYS A 56 8.92 12.30 19.27
N HIS A 57 10.23 12.19 19.46
CA HIS A 57 10.84 12.67 20.69
C HIS A 57 10.64 14.18 20.83
N PRO A 58 10.27 14.71 22.01
CA PRO A 58 9.93 16.12 22.18
C PRO A 58 11.13 17.06 21.99
N THR A 59 12.33 16.65 22.40
CA THR A 59 13.55 17.47 22.35
C THR A 59 14.50 17.07 21.23
N ILE A 60 14.67 15.77 20.96
CA ILE A 60 15.59 15.26 19.94
C ILE A 60 14.87 15.17 18.61
N LYS A 61 15.29 16.00 17.65
CA LYS A 61 14.72 15.98 16.29
C LYS A 61 14.93 14.62 15.63
N ASN A 62 13.91 14.17 14.89
CA ASN A 62 13.98 12.97 14.05
C ASN A 62 14.23 11.65 14.79
N LYS A 63 13.98 11.59 16.10
CA LYS A 63 14.04 10.38 16.91
C LYS A 63 12.65 9.89 17.25
N LEU A 64 12.42 8.57 17.19
CA LEU A 64 11.20 7.91 17.64
C LEU A 64 11.32 7.46 19.09
N ILE A 65 10.21 7.57 19.81
CA ILE A 65 10.00 6.97 21.14
C ILE A 65 8.70 6.20 21.14
N ILE A 66 8.59 5.21 21.99
CA ILE A 66 7.37 4.41 22.14
C ILE A 66 6.24 5.28 22.70
N ASP A 67 5.04 5.06 22.20
CA ASP A 67 3.81 5.63 22.72
C ASP A 67 3.07 4.58 23.55
N ASP A 68 3.22 4.67 24.88
CA ASP A 68 2.67 3.68 25.83
C ASP A 68 1.14 3.55 25.74
N GLN A 69 0.45 4.59 25.28
CA GLN A 69 -1.01 4.55 25.16
C GLN A 69 -1.50 3.51 24.14
N VAL A 70 -0.73 3.28 23.10
CA VAL A 70 -1.11 2.39 22.00
C VAL A 70 -0.19 1.19 21.82
N ARG A 71 0.92 1.13 22.57
CA ARG A 71 1.89 0.03 22.57
C ARG A 71 1.22 -1.33 22.73
N THR A 72 0.37 -1.48 23.75
CA THR A 72 -0.33 -2.74 24.04
C THR A 72 -1.25 -3.21 22.92
N ILE A 73 -1.80 -2.28 22.14
CA ILE A 73 -2.62 -2.62 20.97
C ILE A 73 -1.73 -3.17 19.84
N VAL A 74 -0.56 -2.57 19.63
CA VAL A 74 0.40 -3.04 18.64
C VAL A 74 0.87 -4.44 18.98
N GLU A 75 1.31 -4.68 20.21
CA GLU A 75 1.72 -6.00 20.71
C GLU A 75 0.59 -7.03 20.49
N LYS A 76 -0.62 -6.71 20.87
CA LYS A 76 -1.80 -7.58 20.73
C LYS A 76 -2.11 -7.91 19.27
N ILE A 77 -1.94 -6.96 18.33
CA ILE A 77 -2.14 -7.19 16.90
C ILE A 77 -1.12 -8.23 16.39
N PHE A 78 0.15 -8.06 16.73
CA PHE A 78 1.20 -8.97 16.31
C PHE A 78 1.03 -10.36 16.93
N ASP A 79 0.70 -10.46 18.20
CA ASP A 79 0.42 -11.73 18.89
C ASP A 79 -0.76 -12.47 18.27
N MET A 80 -1.87 -11.79 18.02
CA MET A 80 -3.04 -12.40 17.38
C MET A 80 -2.68 -12.95 15.99
N TYR A 81 -1.88 -12.23 15.21
CA TYR A 81 -1.49 -12.66 13.87
C TYR A 81 -0.48 -13.81 13.92
N ALA A 82 0.50 -13.76 14.84
CA ALA A 82 1.49 -14.83 15.08
C ALA A 82 0.83 -16.14 15.53
N ASN A 83 -0.30 -16.04 16.27
CA ASN A 83 -1.14 -17.17 16.68
C ASN A 83 -2.12 -17.64 15.59
N GLY A 84 -1.93 -17.20 14.32
CA GLY A 84 -2.64 -17.72 13.15
C GLY A 84 -3.99 -17.05 12.85
N ARG A 85 -4.43 -16.04 13.59
CA ARG A 85 -5.66 -15.30 13.28
C ARG A 85 -5.56 -14.57 11.96
N GLY A 86 -6.67 -14.48 11.22
CA GLY A 86 -6.75 -13.78 9.94
C GLY A 86 -6.80 -12.27 10.09
N SER A 87 -6.33 -11.52 9.06
CA SER A 87 -6.40 -10.05 9.03
C SER A 87 -7.83 -9.52 9.23
N VAL A 88 -8.81 -10.15 8.57
CA VAL A 88 -10.25 -9.80 8.71
C VAL A 88 -10.74 -9.95 10.15
N GLU A 89 -10.35 -11.05 10.80
CA GLU A 89 -10.74 -11.35 12.18
C GLU A 89 -10.17 -10.33 13.17
N ILE A 90 -8.87 -9.99 13.00
CA ILE A 90 -8.20 -8.98 13.81
C ILE A 90 -8.86 -7.61 13.63
N VAL A 91 -9.15 -7.21 12.39
CA VAL A 91 -9.86 -5.95 12.12
C VAL A 91 -11.24 -5.92 12.76
N LYS A 92 -12.00 -7.02 12.68
CA LYS A 92 -13.30 -7.13 13.37
C LYS A 92 -13.16 -6.99 14.87
N PHE A 93 -12.15 -7.63 15.46
CA PHE A 93 -11.85 -7.53 16.89
C PHE A 93 -11.52 -6.08 17.30
N LEU A 94 -10.62 -5.40 16.58
CA LEU A 94 -10.24 -4.03 16.88
C LEU A 94 -11.45 -3.07 16.79
N ASN A 95 -12.27 -3.23 15.77
CA ASN A 95 -13.47 -2.42 15.56
C ASN A 95 -14.57 -2.74 16.59
N SER A 96 -14.73 -3.99 17.03
CA SER A 96 -15.68 -4.37 18.09
C SER A 96 -15.29 -3.78 19.46
N LYS A 97 -13.98 -3.66 19.72
CA LYS A 97 -13.44 -3.00 20.91
C LYS A 97 -13.36 -1.48 20.78
N GLN A 98 -13.82 -0.93 19.64
CA GLN A 98 -13.84 0.50 19.34
C GLN A 98 -12.47 1.18 19.41
N TYR A 99 -11.39 0.43 19.16
CA TYR A 99 -10.06 1.01 18.98
C TYR A 99 -10.02 1.83 17.70
N LEU A 100 -9.54 3.06 17.79
CA LEU A 100 -9.40 3.92 16.63
C LEU A 100 -8.23 3.47 15.75
N SER A 101 -8.43 3.60 14.43
CA SER A 101 -7.36 3.38 13.47
C SER A 101 -6.21 4.38 13.67
N PRO A 102 -5.00 4.13 13.12
CA PRO A 102 -3.87 5.06 13.21
C PRO A 102 -4.21 6.49 12.82
N THR A 103 -5.08 6.66 11.81
CA THR A 103 -5.55 7.97 11.37
C THR A 103 -6.49 8.61 12.38
N GLY A 104 -7.38 7.84 12.98
CA GLY A 104 -8.29 8.32 14.00
C GLY A 104 -7.54 8.76 15.26
N TYR A 105 -6.66 7.90 15.78
CA TYR A 105 -5.82 8.22 16.94
C TYR A 105 -5.00 9.50 16.73
N ARG A 106 -4.36 9.65 15.56
CA ARG A 106 -3.58 10.85 15.27
C ARG A 106 -4.40 12.14 15.25
N LYS A 107 -5.68 12.07 14.80
CA LYS A 107 -6.54 13.25 14.71
C LYS A 107 -7.18 13.63 16.02
N THR A 108 -7.52 12.63 16.84
CA THR A 108 -8.30 12.82 18.07
C THR A 108 -7.48 12.74 19.34
N GLY A 109 -6.30 12.07 19.31
CA GLY A 109 -5.52 11.74 20.50
C GLY A 109 -6.15 10.66 21.39
N ILE A 110 -7.29 10.07 20.98
CA ILE A 110 -8.06 9.11 21.77
C ILE A 110 -7.81 7.70 21.26
N VAL A 111 -7.56 6.76 22.16
CA VAL A 111 -7.27 5.35 21.81
C VAL A 111 -8.56 4.59 21.46
N GLN A 112 -9.62 4.82 22.23
CA GLN A 112 -10.93 4.19 22.06
C GLN A 112 -12.02 5.25 21.95
N ASP A 113 -12.89 5.11 20.97
CA ASP A 113 -14.01 6.02 20.77
C ASP A 113 -15.34 5.29 20.89
N LYS A 114 -16.05 5.57 21.98
CA LYS A 114 -17.39 5.04 22.24
C LYS A 114 -18.46 5.63 21.30
N ASN A 115 -18.19 6.78 20.71
CA ASN A 115 -19.14 7.54 19.88
C ASN A 115 -19.12 7.17 18.40
N LYS A 116 -18.31 6.17 17.98
CA LYS A 116 -18.22 5.66 16.60
C LYS A 116 -17.99 6.76 15.56
N THR A 117 -16.96 7.58 15.72
CA THR A 117 -16.61 8.68 14.78
C THR A 117 -16.17 8.25 13.39
N GLY A 118 -16.26 6.96 13.04
CA GLY A 118 -16.00 6.49 11.69
C GLY A 118 -14.54 6.15 11.37
N TYR A 119 -13.61 6.32 12.30
CA TYR A 119 -12.19 5.97 12.07
C TYR A 119 -11.90 4.50 12.35
N ASN A 120 -12.53 3.62 11.59
CA ASN A 120 -12.39 2.17 11.75
C ASN A 120 -11.06 1.66 11.15
N TRP A 121 -10.60 0.53 11.71
CA TRP A 121 -9.51 -0.24 11.13
C TRP A 121 -9.96 -0.90 9.83
N ASN A 122 -9.04 -1.00 8.88
CA ASN A 122 -9.22 -1.76 7.65
C ASN A 122 -8.05 -2.73 7.43
N GLU A 123 -8.24 -3.74 6.58
CA GLU A 123 -7.23 -4.77 6.31
C GLU A 123 -5.95 -4.22 5.71
N VAL A 124 -6.04 -3.23 4.82
CA VAL A 124 -4.87 -2.65 4.16
C VAL A 124 -3.96 -1.98 5.16
N THR A 125 -4.53 -1.22 6.11
CA THR A 125 -3.77 -0.58 7.19
C THR A 125 -3.10 -1.61 8.09
N LEU A 126 -3.83 -2.67 8.47
CA LEU A 126 -3.30 -3.76 9.28
C LEU A 126 -2.17 -4.50 8.57
N CYS A 127 -2.36 -4.89 7.30
CA CYS A 127 -1.33 -5.59 6.53
C CYS A 127 -0.07 -4.74 6.30
N ASN A 128 -0.23 -3.44 6.08
CA ASN A 128 0.92 -2.53 5.97
C ASN A 128 1.68 -2.39 7.30
N MET A 129 0.95 -2.39 8.41
CA MET A 129 1.53 -2.37 9.75
C MET A 129 2.34 -3.64 10.02
N LEU A 130 1.78 -4.83 9.78
CA LEU A 130 2.44 -6.12 9.99
C LEU A 130 3.74 -6.31 9.16
N LYS A 131 3.89 -5.60 8.03
CA LYS A 131 5.07 -5.64 7.17
C LYS A 131 6.11 -4.56 7.49
N ASN A 132 5.85 -3.70 8.45
CA ASN A 132 6.69 -2.54 8.69
C ASN A 132 7.77 -2.84 9.73
N GLU A 133 9.03 -2.85 9.31
CA GLU A 133 10.18 -3.14 10.18
C GLU A 133 10.44 -2.08 11.26
N VAL A 134 9.72 -0.97 11.25
CA VAL A 134 9.80 0.03 12.32
C VAL A 134 9.46 -0.59 13.68
N TYR A 135 8.61 -1.61 13.74
CA TYR A 135 8.21 -2.28 14.99
C TYR A 135 9.31 -3.11 15.63
N ILE A 136 10.37 -3.47 14.89
CA ILE A 136 11.57 -4.15 15.39
C ILE A 136 12.78 -3.21 15.54
N GLY A 137 12.55 -1.89 15.55
CA GLY A 137 13.60 -0.89 15.71
C GLY A 137 14.33 -0.48 14.44
N ASN A 138 13.99 -1.00 13.28
CA ASN A 138 14.64 -0.70 12.01
C ASN A 138 13.90 0.41 11.25
N THR A 139 14.65 1.25 10.55
CA THR A 139 14.08 2.31 9.73
C THR A 139 14.38 2.06 8.26
N ILE A 140 13.33 1.95 7.43
CA ILE A 140 13.45 1.86 5.97
C ILE A 140 12.89 3.12 5.34
N GLN A 141 13.75 3.88 4.72
CA GLN A 141 13.43 5.16 4.09
C GLN A 141 13.77 5.17 2.60
N ASN A 142 13.55 6.29 1.92
CA ASN A 142 13.74 6.42 0.46
C ASN A 142 12.88 5.46 -0.37
N LYS A 143 11.68 5.07 0.14
CA LYS A 143 10.74 4.19 -0.60
C LYS A 143 10.15 4.85 -1.84
N ARG A 144 10.12 6.18 -1.87
CA ARG A 144 9.60 7.01 -2.97
C ARG A 144 10.53 8.18 -3.23
N SER A 145 10.74 8.53 -4.48
CA SER A 145 11.53 9.70 -4.87
C SER A 145 10.80 10.50 -5.95
N VAL A 146 11.06 11.81 -5.98
CA VAL A 146 10.57 12.69 -7.04
C VAL A 146 11.57 12.64 -8.19
N ILE A 147 11.09 12.51 -9.43
CA ILE A 147 11.94 12.35 -10.63
C ILE A 147 12.89 13.53 -10.77
N SER A 148 12.39 14.76 -10.72
CA SER A 148 13.20 15.97 -10.80
C SER A 148 12.54 17.14 -10.06
N TYR A 149 13.27 18.22 -9.85
CA TYR A 149 12.72 19.45 -9.26
C TYR A 149 11.66 20.12 -10.16
N LYS A 150 11.74 19.95 -11.48
CA LYS A 150 10.74 20.41 -12.45
C LYS A 150 9.53 19.48 -12.53
N VAL A 151 9.80 18.17 -12.59
CA VAL A 151 8.76 17.15 -12.73
C VAL A 151 8.47 16.56 -11.36
N LYS A 152 7.44 17.05 -10.70
CA LYS A 152 7.02 16.61 -9.34
C LYS A 152 6.39 15.22 -9.32
N LYS A 153 6.55 14.41 -10.38
CA LYS A 153 6.04 13.04 -10.45
C LYS A 153 6.84 12.13 -9.53
N ILE A 154 6.13 11.39 -8.69
CA ILE A 154 6.71 10.46 -7.72
C ILE A 154 6.91 9.11 -8.40
N LYS A 155 8.10 8.51 -8.22
CA LYS A 155 8.37 7.12 -8.58
C LYS A 155 8.69 6.29 -7.32
N THR A 156 8.31 5.02 -7.34
CA THR A 156 8.71 4.05 -6.33
C THR A 156 10.17 3.67 -6.54
N VAL A 157 10.92 3.58 -5.46
CA VAL A 157 12.33 3.17 -5.47
C VAL A 157 12.38 1.66 -5.23
N GLU A 158 13.21 0.97 -6.00
CA GLU A 158 13.45 -0.47 -5.86
C GLU A 158 13.99 -0.80 -4.47
N LYS A 159 13.69 -1.98 -3.94
CA LYS A 159 14.04 -2.37 -2.58
C LYS A 159 15.55 -2.26 -2.30
N GLU A 160 16.39 -2.58 -3.29
CA GLU A 160 17.85 -2.52 -3.21
C GLU A 160 18.38 -1.09 -3.03
N ASN A 161 17.65 -0.11 -3.55
CA ASN A 161 18.01 1.32 -3.50
C ASN A 161 17.34 2.05 -2.32
N GLN A 162 16.57 1.36 -1.49
CA GLN A 162 16.02 1.90 -0.26
C GLN A 162 17.10 1.94 0.82
N ILE A 163 17.00 2.91 1.71
CA ILE A 163 17.96 3.06 2.80
C ILE A 163 17.37 2.38 4.03
N ARG A 164 17.99 1.27 4.44
CA ARG A 164 17.68 0.54 5.67
C ARG A 164 18.75 0.78 6.70
N VAL A 165 18.33 1.13 7.91
CA VAL A 165 19.22 1.29 9.07
C VAL A 165 18.60 0.53 10.22
N ASP A 166 19.39 -0.37 10.82
CA ASP A 166 18.94 -1.21 11.92
C ASP A 166 19.11 -0.52 13.27
N ASN A 167 18.29 -0.88 14.25
CA ASN A 167 18.40 -0.43 15.65
C ASN A 167 18.43 1.10 15.84
N THR A 168 17.60 1.82 15.09
CA THR A 168 17.54 3.29 15.18
C THR A 168 16.71 3.79 16.38
N HIS A 169 15.84 2.94 16.93
CA HIS A 169 14.95 3.25 18.04
C HIS A 169 14.54 1.96 18.78
N GLU A 170 13.93 2.11 19.94
CA GLU A 170 13.44 0.99 20.75
C GLU A 170 12.34 0.22 20.00
N SER A 171 12.46 -1.11 20.00
CA SER A 171 11.47 -2.01 19.37
C SER A 171 10.25 -2.21 20.27
N ILE A 172 9.06 -2.27 19.67
CA ILE A 172 7.82 -2.69 20.37
C ILE A 172 7.67 -4.20 20.30
N ILE A 173 8.11 -4.80 19.18
CA ILE A 173 7.92 -6.21 18.89
C ILE A 173 9.28 -6.89 18.82
N ASP A 174 9.37 -8.08 19.41
CA ASP A 174 10.55 -8.92 19.31
C ASP A 174 10.75 -9.42 17.88
N LYS A 175 12.01 -9.53 17.48
CA LYS A 175 12.40 -9.95 16.14
C LYS A 175 11.82 -11.31 15.77
N ASP A 176 11.83 -12.27 16.70
CA ASP A 176 11.31 -13.63 16.48
C ASP A 176 9.81 -13.65 16.17
N VAL A 177 9.04 -12.81 16.90
CA VAL A 177 7.60 -12.64 16.65
C VAL A 177 7.36 -12.02 15.28
N PHE A 178 8.13 -11.01 14.92
CA PHE A 178 8.03 -10.34 13.61
C PHE A 178 8.35 -11.32 12.47
N GLU A 179 9.44 -12.08 12.55
CA GLU A 179 9.84 -13.07 11.55
C GLU A 179 8.76 -14.17 11.39
N ARG A 180 8.19 -14.65 12.50
CA ARG A 180 7.06 -15.58 12.46
C ARG A 180 5.86 -14.99 11.70
N VAL A 181 5.54 -13.72 11.94
CA VAL A 181 4.47 -13.00 11.21
C VAL A 181 4.79 -12.91 9.72
N GLN A 182 6.04 -12.58 9.34
CA GLN A 182 6.43 -12.52 7.91
C GLN A 182 6.30 -13.90 7.25
N CYS A 183 6.75 -14.98 7.90
CA CYS A 183 6.60 -16.34 7.40
C CYS A 183 5.12 -16.71 7.15
N ILE A 184 4.22 -16.31 8.05
CA ILE A 184 2.78 -16.52 7.87
C ILE A 184 2.24 -15.71 6.69
N ILE A 185 2.67 -14.46 6.52
CA ILE A 185 2.26 -13.60 5.40
C ILE A 185 2.70 -14.21 4.07
N GLU A 186 3.93 -14.67 3.96
CA GLU A 186 4.46 -15.31 2.76
C GLU A 186 3.71 -16.60 2.41
N LYS A 187 3.50 -17.48 3.39
CA LYS A 187 2.71 -18.72 3.20
C LYS A 187 1.27 -18.44 2.74
N ARG A 188 0.63 -17.40 3.29
CA ARG A 188 -0.72 -17.00 2.87
C ARG A 188 -0.71 -16.37 1.47
N GLY A 189 0.31 -15.60 1.10
CA GLY A 189 0.47 -15.02 -0.24
C GLY A 189 0.65 -16.06 -1.35
N THR A 190 1.30 -17.18 -1.05
CA THR A 190 1.48 -18.29 -2.00
C THR A 190 0.21 -19.14 -2.18
N ASN A 191 -0.70 -19.13 -1.24
CA ASN A 191 -1.98 -19.88 -1.32
C ASN A 191 -3.02 -19.25 -2.26
N THR A 192 -2.70 -18.17 -2.96
CA THR A 192 -3.52 -17.67 -4.07
C THR A 192 -3.33 -18.44 -5.38
N LYS A 193 -2.61 -19.56 -5.39
CA LYS A 193 -2.74 -20.54 -6.46
C LYS A 193 -4.17 -21.08 -6.39
N LEU A 194 -5.03 -20.53 -7.23
CA LEU A 194 -6.37 -21.07 -7.41
C LEU A 194 -6.23 -22.57 -7.70
N LYS A 195 -7.05 -23.36 -7.04
CA LYS A 195 -7.10 -24.81 -7.13
C LYS A 195 -7.33 -25.32 -8.56
N TYR A 196 -7.61 -24.41 -9.48
CA TYR A 196 -7.91 -24.67 -10.89
C TYR A 196 -7.20 -23.65 -11.77
N ASP A 197 -6.45 -24.15 -12.76
CA ASP A 197 -5.84 -23.34 -13.81
C ASP A 197 -6.85 -23.27 -14.99
N TYR A 198 -7.38 -22.08 -15.23
CA TYR A 198 -8.36 -21.83 -16.28
C TYR A 198 -7.67 -21.26 -17.52
N LEU A 199 -7.77 -21.94 -18.67
CA LEU A 199 -7.11 -21.59 -19.93
C LEU A 199 -7.33 -20.13 -20.36
N LEU A 200 -8.55 -19.63 -20.21
CA LEU A 200 -8.93 -18.27 -20.64
C LEU A 200 -8.80 -17.21 -19.55
N ARG A 201 -8.14 -17.54 -18.42
CA ARG A 201 -7.96 -16.61 -17.31
C ARG A 201 -7.11 -15.42 -17.71
N GLY A 202 -7.63 -14.21 -17.45
CA GLY A 202 -6.93 -12.97 -17.76
C GLY A 202 -7.00 -12.53 -19.23
N LEU A 203 -7.57 -13.37 -20.12
CA LEU A 203 -7.78 -13.09 -21.55
C LEU A 203 -9.16 -12.50 -21.84
N LEU A 204 -10.13 -12.69 -20.92
CA LEU A 204 -11.51 -12.25 -21.10
C LEU A 204 -11.73 -10.83 -20.58
N TYR A 205 -12.37 -10.00 -21.39
CA TYR A 205 -12.70 -8.60 -21.05
C TYR A 205 -14.20 -8.35 -21.19
N CYS A 206 -14.73 -7.51 -20.31
CA CYS A 206 -16.12 -7.08 -20.39
C CYS A 206 -16.32 -6.17 -21.62
N TYR A 207 -17.31 -6.45 -22.45
CA TYR A 207 -17.59 -5.63 -23.63
C TYR A 207 -17.94 -4.18 -23.25
N HIS A 208 -18.72 -3.95 -22.19
CA HIS A 208 -19.15 -2.62 -21.76
C HIS A 208 -18.04 -1.81 -21.06
N CYS A 209 -17.46 -2.34 -19.99
CA CYS A 209 -16.51 -1.56 -19.17
C CYS A 209 -15.04 -1.83 -19.49
N LYS A 210 -14.74 -2.72 -20.45
CA LYS A 210 -13.38 -3.11 -20.89
C LYS A 210 -12.46 -3.64 -19.77
N ARG A 211 -13.00 -3.88 -18.57
CA ARG A 211 -12.23 -4.50 -17.47
C ARG A 211 -12.14 -6.01 -17.66
N LYS A 212 -11.09 -6.60 -17.13
CA LYS A 212 -10.91 -8.07 -17.12
C LYS A 212 -12.07 -8.73 -16.37
N LEU A 213 -12.63 -9.79 -16.98
CA LEU A 213 -13.64 -10.62 -16.35
C LEU A 213 -13.01 -11.51 -15.28
N GLN A 214 -13.79 -11.82 -14.24
CA GLN A 214 -13.36 -12.67 -13.14
C GLN A 214 -14.06 -14.02 -13.24
N ILE A 215 -13.34 -15.10 -12.91
CA ILE A 215 -13.89 -16.45 -12.79
C ILE A 215 -14.16 -16.69 -11.30
N VAL A 216 -15.42 -16.90 -10.95
CA VAL A 216 -15.86 -17.08 -9.56
C VAL A 216 -16.54 -18.43 -9.41
N LEU A 217 -16.16 -19.20 -8.40
CA LEU A 217 -16.83 -20.46 -8.06
C LEU A 217 -18.16 -20.16 -7.38
N LYS A 218 -19.26 -20.62 -7.99
CA LYS A 218 -20.62 -20.48 -7.43
C LYS A 218 -21.22 -21.86 -7.15
N LYS A 219 -21.92 -21.97 -6.04
CA LYS A 219 -22.77 -23.13 -5.74
C LYS A 219 -24.13 -22.90 -6.37
N ILE A 220 -24.65 -23.87 -7.09
CA ILE A 220 -25.98 -23.79 -7.75
C ILE A 220 -27.10 -23.81 -6.72
N SER A 221 -26.90 -24.53 -5.60
CA SER A 221 -27.88 -24.64 -4.51
C SER A 221 -27.17 -24.72 -3.17
N LYS A 222 -27.85 -24.30 -2.08
CA LYS A 222 -27.36 -24.45 -0.71
C LYS A 222 -27.12 -25.94 -0.33
N ARG A 223 -27.81 -26.86 -0.97
CA ARG A 223 -27.69 -28.32 -0.76
C ARG A 223 -26.56 -28.96 -1.56
N ASN A 224 -26.03 -28.30 -2.61
CA ASN A 224 -25.00 -28.85 -3.47
C ASN A 224 -23.60 -28.52 -2.90
N VAL A 225 -22.80 -29.59 -2.71
CA VAL A 225 -21.39 -29.49 -2.28
C VAL A 225 -20.51 -29.01 -3.43
N LYS A 226 -20.89 -29.28 -4.68
CA LYS A 226 -20.12 -28.90 -5.87
C LYS A 226 -20.28 -27.42 -6.22
N SER A 227 -19.15 -26.77 -6.47
CA SER A 227 -19.10 -25.39 -6.97
C SER A 227 -18.61 -25.38 -8.41
N TYR A 228 -19.26 -24.58 -9.24
CA TYR A 228 -18.98 -24.46 -10.66
C TYR A 228 -18.36 -23.11 -10.98
N PRO A 229 -17.42 -23.03 -11.94
CA PRO A 229 -16.81 -21.78 -12.35
C PRO A 229 -17.77 -20.96 -13.22
N TYR A 230 -17.97 -19.70 -12.86
CA TYR A 230 -18.77 -18.73 -13.62
C TYR A 230 -17.93 -17.50 -13.95
N ILE A 231 -18.11 -17.00 -15.17
CA ILE A 231 -17.53 -15.74 -15.64
C ILE A 231 -18.42 -14.59 -15.17
N THR A 232 -17.83 -13.60 -14.50
CA THR A 232 -18.55 -12.44 -13.97
C THR A 232 -17.77 -11.15 -14.18
N CYS A 233 -18.49 -10.03 -14.31
CA CYS A 233 -17.89 -8.70 -14.32
C CYS A 233 -17.94 -8.10 -12.90
N SER A 234 -16.80 -7.59 -12.39
CA SER A 234 -16.75 -6.94 -11.06
C SER A 234 -17.69 -5.75 -10.96
N ASN A 235 -17.81 -4.95 -12.03
CA ASN A 235 -18.68 -3.78 -12.06
C ASN A 235 -20.17 -4.09 -12.12
N ALA A 236 -20.55 -5.36 -12.33
CA ALA A 236 -21.95 -5.78 -12.26
C ALA A 236 -22.54 -5.65 -10.85
N LYS A 237 -21.71 -5.79 -9.80
CA LYS A 237 -22.11 -5.57 -8.40
C LYS A 237 -22.48 -4.11 -8.11
N GLU A 238 -21.82 -3.19 -8.78
CA GLU A 238 -22.05 -1.74 -8.66
C GLU A 238 -23.15 -1.23 -9.60
N ARG A 239 -23.87 -2.13 -10.29
CA ARG A 239 -24.92 -1.82 -11.30
C ARG A 239 -24.44 -0.98 -12.49
N VAL A 240 -23.14 -0.91 -12.72
CA VAL A 240 -22.53 -0.18 -13.86
C VAL A 240 -22.53 -1.03 -15.12
N CYS A 241 -22.50 -2.36 -14.98
CA CYS A 241 -22.55 -3.32 -16.08
C CYS A 241 -23.67 -4.32 -15.89
N TYR A 242 -24.16 -4.88 -17.01
CA TYR A 242 -25.11 -5.99 -16.96
C TYR A 242 -24.48 -7.19 -16.21
N PRO A 243 -25.29 -7.90 -15.38
CA PRO A 243 -24.81 -9.06 -14.65
C PRO A 243 -24.51 -10.20 -15.63
N LEU A 244 -23.24 -10.35 -15.99
CA LEU A 244 -22.76 -11.50 -16.73
C LEU A 244 -22.65 -12.70 -15.79
N ASN A 245 -23.35 -13.78 -16.09
CA ASN A 245 -23.35 -15.01 -15.29
C ASN A 245 -23.30 -16.23 -16.22
N MET A 246 -22.15 -16.45 -16.84
CA MET A 246 -21.94 -17.52 -17.81
C MET A 246 -21.11 -18.65 -17.19
N ASN A 247 -21.50 -19.88 -17.39
CA ASN A 247 -20.72 -21.04 -16.99
C ASN A 247 -19.41 -21.10 -17.79
N TYR A 248 -18.28 -21.14 -17.09
CA TYR A 248 -16.96 -21.11 -17.70
C TYR A 248 -16.68 -22.32 -18.59
N GLU A 249 -17.01 -23.53 -18.14
CA GLU A 249 -16.73 -24.77 -18.88
C GLU A 249 -17.49 -24.82 -20.23
N ARG A 250 -18.75 -24.38 -20.24
CA ARG A 250 -19.52 -24.27 -21.49
C ARG A 250 -18.89 -23.27 -22.45
N PHE A 251 -18.47 -22.12 -21.93
CA PHE A 251 -17.84 -21.09 -22.73
C PHE A 251 -16.46 -21.53 -23.28
N GLU A 252 -15.64 -22.16 -22.46
CA GLU A 252 -14.35 -22.71 -22.87
C GLU A 252 -14.49 -23.74 -23.98
N ASN A 253 -15.45 -24.70 -23.84
CA ASN A 253 -15.72 -25.71 -24.86
C ASN A 253 -16.18 -25.10 -26.20
N GLN A 254 -16.98 -24.03 -26.15
CA GLN A 254 -17.38 -23.30 -27.36
C GLN A 254 -16.19 -22.65 -28.07
N ILE A 255 -15.30 -21.99 -27.30
CA ILE A 255 -14.08 -21.37 -27.85
C ILE A 255 -13.17 -22.44 -28.46
N ILE A 256 -12.94 -23.54 -27.77
CA ILE A 256 -12.12 -24.66 -28.27
C ILE A 256 -12.74 -25.23 -29.57
N TYR A 257 -14.03 -25.39 -29.62
CA TYR A 257 -14.72 -25.87 -30.84
C TYR A 257 -14.53 -24.91 -32.01
N ILE A 258 -14.70 -23.60 -31.80
CA ILE A 258 -14.49 -22.58 -32.83
C ILE A 258 -13.03 -22.59 -33.33
N VAL A 259 -12.04 -22.62 -32.40
CA VAL A 259 -10.62 -22.66 -32.76
C VAL A 259 -10.29 -23.91 -33.57
N LYS A 260 -10.75 -25.09 -33.15
CA LYS A 260 -10.57 -26.34 -33.92
C LYS A 260 -11.16 -26.24 -35.32
N LYS A 261 -12.35 -25.64 -35.47
CA LYS A 261 -12.98 -25.46 -36.77
C LYS A 261 -12.18 -24.51 -37.68
N ILE A 262 -11.61 -23.45 -37.11
CA ILE A 262 -10.75 -22.55 -37.87
C ILE A 262 -9.48 -23.28 -38.31
N CYS A 263 -8.83 -24.04 -37.42
CA CYS A 263 -7.61 -24.79 -37.73
C CYS A 263 -7.82 -25.95 -38.72
N GLN A 264 -9.07 -26.41 -38.93
CA GLN A 264 -9.40 -27.44 -39.94
C GLN A 264 -9.62 -26.85 -41.33
N VAL A 265 -9.81 -25.54 -41.44
CA VAL A 265 -10.06 -24.83 -42.71
C VAL A 265 -8.78 -24.32 -43.33
N TYR A 266 -7.67 -24.33 -42.58
CA TYR A 266 -6.31 -24.05 -43.01
C TYR A 266 -5.44 -25.32 -42.96
#